data_57ea63be823d0ec466dc5365f4863157
#
_entry.id   57ea63be823d0ec466dc5365f4863157
#
_cell.length_a   1.000
_cell.length_b   1.000
_cell.length_c   1.000
_cell.angle_alpha   90.00
_cell.angle_beta   90.00
_cell.angle_gamma   90.00
#
_symmetry.space_group_name_H-M   'P 1'
#
loop_
_entity.id
_entity.type
_entity.pdbx_description
1 polymer ?
#
loop_
_entity_poly.entity_id
_entity_poly.type
_entity_poly.pdbx_seq_one_letter_code
_entity_poly.pdbx_strand_id
1 'polypeptide(L)'
;MRLKIITPLSVVVDADIDSLRAEDASGGFGVLPGHASFLTELAISIVSWRESGDERFCALRGGVLTVTGGSTIAIATREAVAGDDLATLDAEVLARFQSDSEEERVEHVEAMRLQMHAIRRIISRLRPGANTESFQ
;
A
#
# COMPACT_ATOMS: atom_id res chain seq x y z
N MET A 1 -15.08 -17.63 -6.21
CA MET A 1 -14.32 -16.83 -5.23
C MET A 1 -14.64 -15.36 -5.47
N ARG A 2 -15.03 -14.64 -4.45
CA ARG A 2 -15.44 -13.23 -4.56
C ARG A 2 -14.27 -12.30 -4.27
N LEU A 3 -14.00 -11.36 -5.17
CA LEU A 3 -12.98 -10.32 -4.99
C LEU A 3 -13.64 -8.97 -4.80
N LYS A 4 -13.21 -8.25 -3.77
CA LYS A 4 -13.61 -6.87 -3.51
C LYS A 4 -12.36 -6.01 -3.30
N ILE A 5 -12.21 -4.95 -4.11
CA ILE A 5 -11.16 -3.95 -3.95
C ILE A 5 -11.84 -2.64 -3.60
N ILE A 6 -11.55 -2.13 -2.40
CA ILE A 6 -12.17 -0.92 -1.87
C ILE A 6 -11.14 0.16 -1.57
N THR A 7 -11.55 1.40 -1.79
CA THR A 7 -10.86 2.61 -1.36
C THR A 7 -11.74 3.38 -0.40
N PRO A 8 -11.24 4.42 0.29
CA PRO A 8 -12.10 5.23 1.16
C PRO A 8 -13.28 5.90 0.45
N LEU A 9 -13.23 6.03 -0.87
CA LEU A 9 -14.23 6.75 -1.65
C LEU A 9 -15.20 5.83 -2.39
N SER A 10 -14.80 4.60 -2.71
CA SER A 10 -15.61 3.72 -3.56
C SER A 10 -15.20 2.26 -3.50
N VAL A 11 -16.07 1.40 -4.03
CA VAL A 11 -15.75 0.02 -4.39
C VAL A 11 -15.26 0.03 -5.84
N VAL A 12 -14.00 -0.29 -6.05
CA VAL A 12 -13.36 -0.26 -7.37
C VAL A 12 -13.64 -1.56 -8.15
N VAL A 13 -13.57 -2.69 -7.45
CA VAL A 13 -13.84 -4.02 -8.03
C VAL A 13 -14.73 -4.80 -7.07
N ASP A 14 -15.73 -5.46 -7.64
CA ASP A 14 -16.60 -6.41 -6.95
C ASP A 14 -17.05 -7.47 -7.95
N ALA A 15 -16.36 -8.60 -7.96
CA ALA A 15 -16.53 -9.63 -8.99
C ALA A 15 -16.29 -11.03 -8.48
N ASP A 16 -16.90 -12.02 -9.15
CA ASP A 16 -16.56 -13.43 -9.00
C ASP A 16 -15.34 -13.76 -9.87
N ILE A 17 -14.33 -14.32 -9.27
CA ILE A 17 -13.07 -14.60 -9.93
C ILE A 17 -12.66 -16.07 -9.75
N ASP A 18 -11.79 -16.55 -10.66
CA ASP A 18 -11.28 -17.92 -10.64
C ASP A 18 -9.95 -18.01 -9.90
N SER A 19 -9.10 -16.99 -10.02
CA SER A 19 -7.79 -16.92 -9.38
C SER A 19 -7.32 -15.49 -9.26
N LEU A 20 -6.41 -15.25 -8.30
CA LEU A 20 -5.81 -13.92 -8.08
C LEU A 20 -4.31 -14.06 -7.89
N ARG A 21 -3.58 -13.10 -8.42
CA ARG A 21 -2.15 -12.90 -8.16
C ARG A 21 -1.91 -11.53 -7.57
N ALA A 22 -1.11 -11.49 -6.51
CA ALA A 22 -0.75 -10.27 -5.82
C ALA A 22 0.71 -10.30 -5.39
N GLU A 23 1.20 -9.19 -4.86
CA GLU A 23 2.58 -9.06 -4.43
C GLU A 23 2.66 -8.35 -3.09
N ASP A 24 3.40 -8.94 -2.14
CA ASP A 24 3.74 -8.35 -0.85
C ASP A 24 5.26 -8.20 -0.69
N ALA A 25 5.72 -7.82 0.49
CA ALA A 25 7.14 -7.63 0.75
C ALA A 25 7.98 -8.89 0.56
N SER A 26 7.37 -10.07 0.66
CA SER A 26 8.04 -11.37 0.45
C SER A 26 8.07 -11.82 -1.00
N GLY A 27 7.38 -11.11 -1.91
CA GLY A 27 7.30 -11.41 -3.33
C GLY A 27 5.90 -11.70 -3.81
N GLY A 28 5.79 -12.24 -5.03
CA GLY A 28 4.51 -12.59 -5.63
C GLY A 28 3.91 -13.86 -5.04
N PHE A 29 2.58 -13.88 -4.95
CA PHE A 29 1.83 -15.06 -4.51
C PHE A 29 0.50 -15.17 -5.25
N GLY A 30 -0.09 -16.35 -5.23
CA GLY A 30 -1.37 -16.62 -5.85
C GLY A 30 -2.41 -17.09 -4.83
N VAL A 31 -3.67 -16.76 -5.10
CA VAL A 31 -4.83 -17.22 -4.32
C VAL A 31 -5.80 -17.95 -5.22
N LEU A 32 -6.11 -19.18 -4.85
CA LEU A 32 -7.09 -20.04 -5.53
C LEU A 32 -8.26 -20.32 -4.59
N PRO A 33 -9.43 -20.75 -5.12
CA PRO A 33 -10.54 -21.17 -4.26
C PRO A 33 -10.10 -22.25 -3.27
N GLY A 34 -10.53 -22.13 -2.02
CA GLY A 34 -10.11 -23.02 -0.94
C GLY A 34 -8.82 -22.64 -0.23
N HIS A 35 -8.21 -21.53 -0.59
CA HIS A 35 -6.99 -21.03 0.09
C HIS A 35 -7.26 -20.81 1.58
N ALA A 36 -6.27 -21.12 2.42
CA ALA A 36 -6.37 -20.86 3.85
C ALA A 36 -6.57 -19.36 4.13
N SER A 37 -7.32 -19.06 5.18
CA SER A 37 -7.52 -17.67 5.62
C SER A 37 -6.20 -17.05 6.03
N PHE A 38 -5.90 -15.84 5.53
CA PHE A 38 -4.70 -15.10 5.91
C PHE A 38 -4.88 -13.61 5.64
N LEU A 39 -3.97 -12.82 6.20
CA LEU A 39 -3.91 -11.38 6.02
C LEU A 39 -2.48 -10.98 5.71
N THR A 40 -2.28 -10.12 4.70
CA THR A 40 -0.97 -9.59 4.36
C THR A 40 -1.05 -8.13 3.90
N GLU A 41 0.04 -7.41 4.08
CA GLU A 41 0.20 -6.06 3.55
C GLU A 41 0.76 -6.11 2.14
N LEU A 42 0.09 -5.47 1.20
CA LEU A 42 0.49 -5.43 -0.20
C LEU A 42 1.47 -4.29 -0.47
N ALA A 43 2.43 -4.56 -1.35
CA ALA A 43 3.27 -3.52 -1.92
C ALA A 43 2.50 -2.64 -2.91
N ILE A 44 3.07 -1.50 -3.28
CA ILE A 44 2.61 -0.73 -4.45
C ILE A 44 2.88 -1.62 -5.67
N SER A 45 1.80 -2.12 -6.27
CA SER A 45 1.90 -3.20 -7.25
C SER A 45 0.63 -3.31 -8.07
N ILE A 46 0.66 -4.21 -9.04
CA ILE A 46 -0.50 -4.57 -9.84
C ILE A 46 -0.98 -5.95 -9.42
N VAL A 47 -2.25 -6.04 -8.99
CA VAL A 47 -2.91 -7.32 -8.82
C VAL A 47 -3.56 -7.74 -10.13
N SER A 48 -3.54 -9.03 -10.42
CA SER A 48 -4.21 -9.61 -11.56
C SER A 48 -5.13 -10.75 -11.14
N TRP A 49 -6.21 -10.93 -11.86
CA TRP A 49 -7.15 -12.03 -11.62
C TRP A 49 -7.78 -12.50 -12.91
N ARG A 50 -8.28 -13.72 -12.87
CA ARG A 50 -9.05 -14.31 -13.98
C ARG A 50 -10.53 -14.26 -13.66
N GLU A 51 -11.28 -13.71 -14.58
CA GLU A 51 -12.73 -13.56 -14.50
C GLU A 51 -13.34 -14.06 -15.81
N SER A 52 -14.03 -15.22 -15.74
CA SER A 52 -14.67 -15.85 -16.92
C SER A 52 -13.73 -16.04 -18.11
N GLY A 53 -12.47 -16.41 -17.84
CA GLY A 53 -11.47 -16.63 -18.88
C GLY A 53 -10.68 -15.40 -19.29
N ASP A 54 -11.12 -14.22 -18.90
CA ASP A 54 -10.40 -12.97 -19.16
C ASP A 54 -9.47 -12.62 -18.00
N GLU A 55 -8.32 -12.05 -18.32
CA GLU A 55 -7.39 -11.54 -17.34
C GLU A 55 -7.62 -10.06 -17.11
N ARG A 56 -7.79 -9.67 -15.84
CA ARG A 56 -8.02 -8.29 -15.41
C ARG A 56 -6.91 -7.82 -14.50
N PHE A 57 -6.68 -6.51 -14.47
CA PHE A 57 -5.60 -5.90 -13.72
C PHE A 57 -6.11 -4.70 -12.91
N CYS A 58 -5.46 -4.45 -11.77
CA CYS A 58 -5.69 -3.26 -10.98
C CYS A 58 -4.39 -2.82 -10.32
N ALA A 59 -4.00 -1.57 -10.56
CA ALA A 59 -2.86 -0.97 -9.87
C ALA A 59 -3.31 -0.50 -8.49
N LEU A 60 -2.54 -0.87 -7.46
CA LEU A 60 -2.81 -0.55 -6.06
C LEU A 60 -1.71 0.31 -5.47
N ARG A 61 -2.09 1.31 -4.71
CA ARG A 61 -1.16 2.09 -3.88
C ARG A 61 -0.97 1.41 -2.52
N GLY A 62 -0.47 0.17 -2.55
CA GLY A 62 -0.35 -0.66 -1.36
C GLY A 62 -1.70 -1.13 -0.82
N GLY A 63 -1.75 -1.49 0.44
CA GLY A 63 -2.99 -1.86 1.11
C GLY A 63 -2.89 -3.17 1.86
N VAL A 64 -4.04 -3.67 2.29
CA VAL A 64 -4.17 -4.92 3.04
C VAL A 64 -5.07 -5.88 2.28
N LEU A 65 -4.59 -7.10 2.10
CA LEU A 65 -5.34 -8.19 1.50
C LEU A 65 -5.75 -9.18 2.60
N THR A 66 -7.01 -9.56 2.59
CA THR A 66 -7.55 -10.57 3.51
C THR A 66 -8.25 -11.66 2.73
N VAL A 67 -7.91 -12.92 3.00
CA VAL A 67 -8.63 -14.09 2.49
C VAL A 67 -9.42 -14.71 3.64
N THR A 68 -10.70 -14.92 3.44
CA THR A 68 -11.60 -15.46 4.45
C THR A 68 -12.39 -16.64 3.91
N GLY A 69 -12.35 -17.76 4.63
CA GLY A 69 -13.15 -18.95 4.32
C GLY A 69 -12.86 -19.60 2.97
N GLY A 70 -11.74 -19.28 2.33
CA GLY A 70 -11.37 -19.83 1.02
C GLY A 70 -12.23 -19.32 -0.14
N SER A 71 -13.17 -18.41 0.09
CA SER A 71 -14.12 -17.95 -0.92
C SER A 71 -14.24 -16.45 -1.06
N THR A 72 -13.65 -15.68 -0.16
CA THR A 72 -13.73 -14.22 -0.16
C THR A 72 -12.36 -13.59 -0.04
N ILE A 73 -12.05 -12.68 -0.97
CA ILE A 73 -10.84 -11.85 -0.94
C ILE A 73 -11.27 -10.40 -0.84
N ALA A 74 -10.75 -9.71 0.17
CA ALA A 74 -10.96 -8.27 0.34
C ALA A 74 -9.61 -7.56 0.30
N ILE A 75 -9.52 -6.51 -0.52
CA ILE A 75 -8.36 -5.64 -0.59
C ILE A 75 -8.81 -4.23 -0.23
N ALA A 76 -8.23 -3.68 0.83
CA ALA A 76 -8.41 -2.29 1.23
C ALA A 76 -7.15 -1.52 0.85
N THR A 77 -7.29 -0.49 0.03
CA THR A 77 -6.17 0.31 -0.47
C THR A 77 -6.51 1.80 -0.45
N ARG A 78 -5.50 2.64 -0.46
CA ARG A 78 -5.67 4.09 -0.51
C ARG A 78 -6.13 4.58 -1.88
N GLU A 79 -5.61 3.98 -2.93
CA GLU A 79 -5.93 4.32 -4.31
C GLU A 79 -5.79 3.07 -5.18
N ALA A 80 -6.72 2.91 -6.13
CA ALA A 80 -6.73 1.79 -7.06
C ALA A 80 -7.19 2.25 -8.43
N VAL A 81 -6.55 1.76 -9.48
CA VAL A 81 -6.91 2.02 -10.87
C VAL A 81 -7.04 0.69 -11.60
N ALA A 82 -8.27 0.34 -11.97
CA ALA A 82 -8.55 -0.86 -12.74
C ALA A 82 -8.30 -0.63 -14.22
N GLY A 83 -7.84 -1.66 -14.94
CA GLY A 83 -7.61 -1.60 -16.36
C GLY A 83 -7.38 -2.98 -16.96
N ASP A 84 -7.47 -3.06 -18.29
CA ASP A 84 -7.28 -4.30 -19.04
C ASP A 84 -5.87 -4.40 -19.65
N ASP A 85 -5.11 -3.32 -19.63
CA ASP A 85 -3.77 -3.23 -20.21
C ASP A 85 -2.70 -3.10 -19.13
N LEU A 86 -1.93 -4.17 -18.93
CA LEU A 86 -0.86 -4.22 -17.95
C LEU A 86 0.24 -3.17 -18.24
N ALA A 87 0.58 -2.96 -19.50
CA ALA A 87 1.65 -2.04 -19.87
C ALA A 87 1.31 -0.60 -19.49
N THR A 88 0.08 -0.16 -19.72
CA THR A 88 -0.41 1.17 -19.34
C THR A 88 -0.42 1.35 -17.82
N LEU A 89 -0.93 0.37 -17.07
CA LEU A 89 -0.96 0.42 -15.62
C LEU A 89 0.45 0.46 -15.02
N ASP A 90 1.37 -0.32 -15.55
CA ASP A 90 2.74 -0.36 -15.08
C ASP A 90 3.48 0.95 -15.39
N ALA A 91 3.41 1.43 -16.64
CA ALA A 91 4.18 2.58 -17.08
C ALA A 91 3.67 3.93 -16.53
N GLU A 92 2.35 4.09 -16.40
CA GLU A 92 1.74 5.38 -16.05
C GLU A 92 1.25 5.45 -14.61
N VAL A 93 0.52 4.44 -14.16
CA VAL A 93 -0.18 4.48 -12.87
C VAL A 93 0.74 4.03 -11.74
N LEU A 94 1.40 2.91 -11.91
CA LEU A 94 2.28 2.35 -10.87
C LEU A 94 3.48 3.26 -10.60
N ALA A 95 4.07 3.83 -11.65
CA ALA A 95 5.16 4.80 -11.53
C ALA A 95 4.72 6.05 -10.75
N ARG A 96 3.51 6.54 -10.99
CA ARG A 96 2.92 7.66 -10.25
C ARG A 96 2.75 7.32 -8.78
N PHE A 97 2.22 6.14 -8.45
CA PHE A 97 2.04 5.71 -7.07
C PHE A 97 3.35 5.62 -6.31
N GLN A 98 4.38 5.11 -6.92
CA GLN A 98 5.72 5.01 -6.33
C GLN A 98 6.33 6.39 -6.10
N SER A 99 6.19 7.31 -7.05
CA SER A 99 6.67 8.69 -6.94
C SER A 99 5.97 9.44 -5.80
N ASP A 100 4.64 9.35 -5.72
CA ASP A 100 3.85 9.98 -4.66
C ASP A 100 4.24 9.45 -3.28
N SER A 101 4.49 8.16 -3.16
CA SER A 101 4.93 7.53 -1.91
C SER A 101 6.32 8.01 -1.47
N GLU A 102 7.25 8.19 -2.40
CA GLU A 102 8.58 8.75 -2.11
C GLU A 102 8.51 10.20 -1.65
N GLU A 103 7.69 11.03 -2.29
CA GLU A 103 7.46 12.42 -1.89
C GLU A 103 6.91 12.52 -0.47
N GLU A 104 5.89 11.73 -0.14
CA GLU A 104 5.32 11.67 1.22
C GLU A 104 6.38 11.30 2.27
N ARG A 105 7.24 10.35 1.95
CA ARG A 105 8.30 9.91 2.85
C ARG A 105 9.34 11.00 3.09
N VAL A 106 9.73 11.72 2.07
CA VAL A 106 10.69 12.84 2.16
C VAL A 106 10.10 13.96 3.02
N GLU A 107 8.86 14.36 2.78
CA GLU A 107 8.16 15.37 3.58
C GLU A 107 8.08 14.98 5.06
N HIS A 108 7.76 13.72 5.35
CA HIS A 108 7.70 13.22 6.72
C HIS A 108 9.05 13.30 7.43
N VAL A 109 10.14 12.93 6.77
CA VAL A 109 11.49 12.99 7.32
C VAL A 109 11.89 14.44 7.59
N GLU A 110 11.59 15.38 6.71
CA GLU A 110 11.87 16.80 6.90
C GLU A 110 11.08 17.38 8.07
N ALA A 111 9.80 17.05 8.19
CA ALA A 111 8.96 17.48 9.31
C ALA A 111 9.50 16.97 10.65
N MET A 112 9.93 15.72 10.73
CA MET A 112 10.57 15.16 11.94
C MET A 112 11.87 15.87 12.29
N ARG A 113 12.68 16.21 11.30
CA ARG A 113 13.93 16.94 11.51
C ARG A 113 13.71 18.32 12.09
N LEU A 114 12.71 19.06 11.61
CA LEU A 114 12.30 20.36 12.13
C LEU A 114 11.79 20.25 13.57
N GLN A 115 10.99 19.26 13.90
CA GLN A 115 10.51 19.02 15.27
C GLN A 115 11.65 18.77 16.24
N MET A 116 12.60 17.93 15.88
CA MET A 116 13.77 17.66 16.72
C MET A 116 14.61 18.92 16.97
N HIS A 117 14.75 19.78 15.97
CA HIS A 117 15.47 21.03 16.09
C HIS A 117 14.79 22.01 17.05
N ALA A 118 13.45 22.12 16.97
CA ALA A 118 12.66 22.94 17.89
C ALA A 118 12.75 22.44 19.34
N ILE A 119 12.69 21.14 19.56
CA ILE A 119 12.83 20.53 20.88
C ILE A 119 14.20 20.83 21.48
N ARG A 120 15.27 20.72 20.75
CA ARG A 120 16.63 21.06 21.19
C ARG A 120 16.76 22.53 21.61
N ARG A 121 16.15 23.45 20.87
CA ARG A 121 16.13 24.87 21.22
C ARG A 121 15.39 25.13 22.53
N ILE A 122 14.26 24.50 22.75
CA ILE A 122 13.47 24.65 23.98
C ILE A 122 14.27 24.13 25.17
N ILE A 123 14.88 22.98 25.09
CA ILE A 123 15.70 22.41 26.16
C ILE A 123 16.90 23.30 26.47
N SER A 124 17.57 23.82 25.47
CA SER A 124 18.69 24.73 25.63
C SER A 124 18.32 26.02 26.36
N ARG A 125 17.11 26.57 26.12
CA ARG A 125 16.58 27.75 26.81
C ARG A 125 16.15 27.47 28.24
N LEU A 126 15.57 26.33 28.52
CA LEU A 126 15.07 25.94 29.84
C LEU A 126 16.22 25.57 30.81
N ARG A 127 17.42 25.31 30.31
CA ARG A 127 18.59 24.95 31.10
C ARG A 127 19.80 25.79 30.71
N PRO A 128 19.77 27.12 30.88
CA PRO A 128 20.84 27.99 30.40
C PRO A 128 22.19 27.79 31.10
N GLY A 129 22.21 27.15 32.24
CA GLY A 129 23.44 26.75 32.91
C GLY A 129 23.73 25.27 32.83
N ALA A 130 22.85 24.52 32.20
CA ALA A 130 23.06 23.08 32.02
C ALA A 130 24.16 22.85 31.00
N ASN A 131 24.99 21.92 31.31
CA ASN A 131 26.08 21.47 30.46
C ASN A 131 25.56 21.10 29.09
N THR A 132 25.86 21.89 28.08
CA THR A 132 25.48 21.62 26.71
C THR A 132 26.10 20.29 26.20
N GLU A 133 27.11 19.80 26.87
CA GLU A 133 27.72 18.51 26.62
C GLU A 133 26.79 17.33 26.75
N SER A 134 25.75 17.44 27.59
CA SER A 134 24.74 16.38 27.75
C SER A 134 23.86 16.15 26.52
N PHE A 135 23.94 17.02 25.53
CA PHE A 135 23.14 16.99 24.31
C PHE A 135 23.95 16.79 23.02
N GLN A 136 25.20 16.50 23.17
CA GLN A 136 26.09 16.24 22.03
C GLN A 136 26.13 14.77 21.64
#